data_0a2cf9e1de172a3bf1be10e1f9ed77b6
#
_entry.id   0a2cf9e1de172a3bf1be10e1f9ed77b6
#
_cell.length_a   1.000
_cell.length_b   1.000
_cell.length_c   1.000
_cell.angle_alpha   90.00
_cell.angle_beta   90.00
_cell.angle_gamma   90.00
#
_symmetry.space_group_name_H-M   'P 1'
#
loop_
_entity.id
_entity.type
_entity.pdbx_description
1 polymer ?
#
loop_
_entity_poly.entity_id
_entity_poly.type
_entity_poly.pdbx_seq_one_letter_code
_entity_poly.pdbx_strand_id
1 'polypeptide(L)'
;MVGGLVPGFAYVPPLKGSDGMSVGEAVSAFLATLSALGLNVKTLKAYSVALNSFANFVGRDRLVSEVTLDDYIRWLSKLRGGGLKGGGGVSDSTIHYYSVFVRRFLRWAGLKAEIPVVPRAKSGFSDALTWDDVERLVRASRDYVDLVAVTLMAESGIRASELLSLRAVDIDLHSGVARVTGKYGKQRIVILGPLSRAVLADYMVRSRLNPGDRLINISYQALYKRLKKLAYIAGVDVERVRPHVLRHTFATEAIRRGMSLPALQKLLGHSDLKITQLYLHLTNDDVRREYEKVFLQQSMWPHQGPMLNNQLQGPPFTGAETLTWKPRPQRVGR
;
A
#
# COMPACT_ATOMS: atom_id res chain seq x y z
N MET A 1 6.36 26.14 -20.67
CA MET A 1 7.10 26.07 -19.40
C MET A 1 6.15 25.67 -18.27
N VAL A 2 5.93 24.40 -18.02
CA VAL A 2 5.39 23.93 -16.72
C VAL A 2 5.85 22.48 -16.54
N GLY A 3 6.95 22.32 -15.81
CA GLY A 3 7.37 21.02 -15.32
C GLY A 3 6.33 20.49 -14.34
N GLY A 4 5.60 19.45 -14.71
CA GLY A 4 4.66 18.78 -13.82
C GLY A 4 5.37 18.26 -12.56
N LEU A 5 5.23 18.99 -11.47
CA LEU A 5 5.61 18.58 -10.13
C LEU A 5 4.76 17.35 -9.76
N VAL A 6 5.38 16.21 -9.63
CA VAL A 6 4.78 15.08 -8.90
C VAL A 6 4.60 15.57 -7.46
N PRO A 7 3.38 15.59 -6.90
CA PRO A 7 3.12 16.10 -5.56
C PRO A 7 3.97 15.36 -4.52
N GLY A 8 4.72 16.10 -3.72
CA GLY A 8 5.51 15.58 -2.59
C GLY A 8 7.01 15.44 -2.80
N PHE A 9 7.58 15.94 -3.92
CA PHE A 9 9.02 15.95 -4.12
C PHE A 9 9.56 17.38 -4.12
N ALA A 10 10.45 17.69 -3.17
CA ALA A 10 11.18 18.95 -3.11
C ALA A 10 11.95 19.19 -4.44
N TYR A 11 12.02 20.44 -4.86
CA TYR A 11 12.92 20.87 -5.94
C TYR A 11 14.36 20.51 -5.53
N VAL A 12 15.06 19.79 -6.38
CA VAL A 12 16.49 19.54 -6.21
C VAL A 12 17.21 20.41 -7.23
N PRO A 13 17.97 21.43 -6.78
CA PRO A 13 18.68 22.30 -7.69
C PRO A 13 19.70 21.50 -8.51
N PRO A 14 19.92 21.87 -9.79
CA PRO A 14 20.90 21.17 -10.62
C PRO A 14 22.30 21.27 -10.01
N LEU A 15 23.08 20.23 -10.23
CA LEU A 15 24.47 20.18 -9.80
C LEU A 15 25.28 21.22 -10.60
N LYS A 16 25.96 22.14 -9.89
CA LYS A 16 26.92 23.05 -10.51
C LYS A 16 28.31 22.40 -10.48
N GLY A 17 29.01 22.33 -11.62
CA GLY A 17 30.38 21.81 -11.70
C GLY A 17 30.49 20.29 -11.78
N SER A 18 29.57 19.63 -12.50
CA SER A 18 29.58 18.17 -12.70
C SER A 18 30.61 17.66 -13.71
N ASP A 19 31.34 18.53 -14.40
CA ASP A 19 32.11 18.20 -15.60
C ASP A 19 33.29 17.23 -15.37
N GLY A 20 33.72 17.05 -14.11
CA GLY A 20 34.78 16.09 -13.74
C GLY A 20 34.30 14.93 -12.85
N MET A 21 32.99 14.81 -12.61
CA MET A 21 32.46 13.82 -11.67
C MET A 21 32.11 12.51 -12.39
N SER A 22 32.49 11.37 -11.80
CA SER A 22 32.06 10.06 -12.30
C SER A 22 30.56 9.82 -12.01
N VAL A 23 29.95 8.92 -12.79
CA VAL A 23 28.54 8.51 -12.58
C VAL A 23 28.33 7.97 -11.15
N GLY A 24 29.30 7.23 -10.61
CA GLY A 24 29.23 6.67 -9.26
C GLY A 24 29.23 7.76 -8.18
N GLU A 25 30.09 8.76 -8.31
CA GLU A 25 30.14 9.93 -7.40
C GLU A 25 28.89 10.78 -7.52
N ALA A 26 28.41 11.04 -8.73
CA ALA A 26 27.18 11.79 -8.97
C ALA A 26 25.96 11.11 -8.36
N VAL A 27 25.83 9.77 -8.49
CA VAL A 27 24.75 9.00 -7.84
C VAL A 27 24.84 9.13 -6.32
N SER A 28 26.02 9.03 -5.75
CA SER A 28 26.22 9.16 -4.29
C SER A 28 25.84 10.56 -3.79
N ALA A 29 26.27 11.61 -4.50
CA ALA A 29 25.94 12.99 -4.18
C ALA A 29 24.43 13.28 -4.32
N PHE A 30 23.78 12.74 -5.33
CA PHE A 30 22.33 12.90 -5.50
C PHE A 30 21.55 12.23 -4.39
N LEU A 31 21.92 10.99 -4.00
CA LEU A 31 21.29 10.28 -2.89
C LEU A 31 21.49 11.00 -1.55
N ALA A 32 22.69 11.56 -1.31
CA ALA A 32 22.96 12.37 -0.14
C ALA A 32 22.09 13.64 -0.11
N THR A 33 21.95 14.32 -1.25
CA THR A 33 21.05 15.47 -1.39
C THR A 33 19.61 15.13 -1.10
N LEU A 34 19.10 14.01 -1.63
CA LEU A 34 17.73 13.56 -1.37
C LEU A 34 17.53 13.21 0.11
N SER A 35 18.54 12.64 0.77
CA SER A 35 18.52 12.34 2.20
C SER A 35 18.48 13.63 3.04
N ALA A 36 19.32 14.60 2.73
CA ALA A 36 19.35 15.91 3.39
C ALA A 36 18.02 16.69 3.24
N LEU A 37 17.34 16.52 2.11
CA LEU A 37 16.00 17.09 1.87
C LEU A 37 14.87 16.32 2.58
N GLY A 38 15.19 15.34 3.44
CA GLY A 38 14.21 14.63 4.25
C GLY A 38 13.42 13.55 3.51
N LEU A 39 13.95 13.01 2.41
CA LEU A 39 13.31 11.87 1.75
C LEU A 39 13.28 10.67 2.71
N ASN A 40 12.13 10.00 2.83
CA ASN A 40 12.03 8.85 3.73
C ASN A 40 12.94 7.70 3.25
N VAL A 41 13.45 6.92 4.21
CA VAL A 41 14.44 5.84 4.01
C VAL A 41 13.98 4.82 2.96
N LYS A 42 12.68 4.49 2.93
CA LYS A 42 12.14 3.52 1.97
C LYS A 42 12.18 4.03 0.53
N THR A 43 11.84 5.31 0.33
CA THR A 43 11.92 5.96 -0.99
C THR A 43 13.37 6.13 -1.42
N LEU A 44 14.26 6.52 -0.48
CA LEU A 44 15.69 6.65 -0.75
C LEU A 44 16.31 5.31 -1.19
N LYS A 45 15.93 4.20 -0.53
CA LYS A 45 16.34 2.85 -0.93
C LYS A 45 15.87 2.50 -2.35
N ALA A 46 14.65 2.87 -2.73
CA ALA A 46 14.14 2.63 -4.09
C ALA A 46 14.92 3.44 -5.15
N TYR A 47 15.25 4.71 -4.85
CA TYR A 47 16.16 5.51 -5.69
C TYR A 47 17.53 4.86 -5.81
N SER A 48 18.14 4.45 -4.70
CA SER A 48 19.45 3.81 -4.67
C SER A 48 19.48 2.57 -5.56
N VAL A 49 18.48 1.70 -5.50
CA VAL A 49 18.42 0.50 -6.35
C VAL A 49 18.36 0.87 -7.84
N ALA A 50 17.50 1.81 -8.22
CA ALA A 50 17.33 2.22 -9.61
C ALA A 50 18.60 2.91 -10.16
N LEU A 51 19.18 3.84 -9.39
CA LEU A 51 20.36 4.60 -9.80
C LEU A 51 21.61 3.74 -9.88
N ASN A 52 21.81 2.82 -8.92
CA ASN A 52 22.91 1.87 -9.00
C ASN A 52 22.77 0.89 -10.17
N SER A 53 21.53 0.48 -10.50
CA SER A 53 21.27 -0.32 -11.71
C SER A 53 21.70 0.42 -12.98
N PHE A 54 21.36 1.72 -13.08
CA PHE A 54 21.77 2.56 -14.20
C PHE A 54 23.28 2.79 -14.24
N ALA A 55 23.89 3.17 -13.11
CA ALA A 55 25.33 3.41 -13.01
C ALA A 55 26.17 2.18 -13.38
N ASN A 56 25.75 0.99 -12.94
CA ASN A 56 26.42 -0.26 -13.32
C ASN A 56 26.25 -0.60 -14.80
N PHE A 57 25.21 -0.13 -15.45
CA PHE A 57 24.98 -0.33 -16.88
C PHE A 57 25.85 0.57 -17.74
N VAL A 58 25.95 1.87 -17.39
CA VAL A 58 26.71 2.86 -18.20
C VAL A 58 28.19 2.90 -17.86
N GLY A 59 28.61 2.31 -16.72
CA GLY A 59 29.95 2.37 -16.15
C GLY A 59 30.03 3.41 -15.01
N ARG A 60 30.40 2.94 -13.81
CA ARG A 60 30.45 3.80 -12.62
C ARG A 60 31.55 4.87 -12.68
N ASP A 61 32.66 4.54 -13.33
CA ASP A 61 33.85 5.40 -13.44
C ASP A 61 33.80 6.35 -14.64
N ARG A 62 32.83 6.18 -15.53
CA ARG A 62 32.58 7.07 -16.67
C ARG A 62 32.14 8.44 -16.19
N LEU A 63 32.56 9.50 -16.88
CA LEU A 63 32.14 10.87 -16.55
C LEU A 63 30.64 11.04 -16.77
N VAL A 64 29.97 11.71 -15.83
CA VAL A 64 28.52 11.95 -15.91
C VAL A 64 28.16 12.85 -17.10
N SER A 65 29.06 13.74 -17.52
CA SER A 65 28.92 14.60 -18.70
C SER A 65 28.90 13.83 -20.04
N GLU A 66 29.44 12.62 -20.06
CA GLU A 66 29.47 11.74 -21.25
C GLU A 66 28.21 10.87 -21.38
N VAL A 67 27.35 10.87 -20.36
CA VAL A 67 26.12 10.07 -20.37
C VAL A 67 25.12 10.70 -21.34
N THR A 68 24.60 9.86 -22.24
CA THR A 68 23.71 10.27 -23.32
C THR A 68 22.27 9.78 -23.12
N LEU A 69 21.35 10.33 -23.89
CA LEU A 69 19.98 9.82 -23.96
C LEU A 69 19.94 8.38 -24.49
N ASP A 70 20.85 8.02 -25.40
CA ASP A 70 20.93 6.66 -25.96
C ASP A 70 21.34 5.64 -24.89
N ASP A 71 22.26 5.99 -23.99
CA ASP A 71 22.60 5.15 -22.84
C ASP A 71 21.37 4.85 -21.96
N TYR A 72 20.54 5.87 -21.72
CA TYR A 72 19.31 5.71 -20.97
C TYR A 72 18.29 4.80 -21.68
N ILE A 73 18.09 4.96 -22.98
CA ILE A 73 17.18 4.13 -23.78
C ILE A 73 17.66 2.67 -23.83
N ARG A 74 18.97 2.44 -24.05
CA ARG A 74 19.55 1.09 -24.01
C ARG A 74 19.40 0.42 -22.66
N TRP A 75 19.58 1.16 -21.57
CA TRP A 75 19.35 0.64 -20.23
C TRP A 75 17.88 0.23 -20.02
N LEU A 76 16.90 1.05 -20.43
CA LEU A 76 15.47 0.69 -20.37
C LEU A 76 15.16 -0.58 -21.18
N SER A 77 15.74 -0.72 -22.37
CA SER A 77 15.58 -1.91 -23.22
C SER A 77 16.13 -3.16 -22.53
N LYS A 78 17.29 -3.04 -21.87
CA LYS A 78 17.89 -4.14 -21.09
C LYS A 78 17.02 -4.55 -19.89
N LEU A 79 16.38 -3.60 -19.21
CA LEU A 79 15.45 -3.90 -18.12
C LEU A 79 14.25 -4.75 -18.58
N ARG A 80 13.72 -4.46 -19.79
CA ARG A 80 12.62 -5.23 -20.39
C ARG A 80 13.04 -6.62 -20.84
N GLY A 81 14.26 -6.76 -21.39
CA GLY A 81 14.79 -8.00 -21.93
C GLY A 81 15.28 -9.03 -20.89
N GLY A 82 15.09 -8.81 -19.59
CA GLY A 82 15.46 -9.81 -18.55
C GLY A 82 16.92 -9.78 -18.08
N GLY A 83 17.70 -8.78 -18.43
CA GLY A 83 19.17 -8.75 -18.30
C GLY A 83 19.77 -8.34 -16.95
N LEU A 84 19.08 -8.38 -15.82
CA LEU A 84 19.65 -7.91 -14.53
C LEU A 84 19.71 -8.95 -13.39
N LYS A 85 19.91 -10.20 -13.66
CA LYS A 85 20.02 -11.38 -12.77
C LYS A 85 18.79 -12.31 -12.85
N GLY A 86 18.99 -13.45 -13.50
CA GLY A 86 18.16 -14.65 -13.29
C GLY A 86 16.83 -14.71 -14.04
N GLY A 87 16.81 -14.49 -15.37
CA GLY A 87 15.81 -15.10 -16.26
C GLY A 87 14.40 -14.50 -16.33
N GLY A 88 14.05 -13.50 -15.53
CA GLY A 88 12.74 -12.82 -15.60
C GLY A 88 12.91 -11.31 -15.76
N GLY A 89 12.22 -10.71 -16.74
CA GLY A 89 12.22 -9.25 -16.93
C GLY A 89 11.66 -8.51 -15.71
N VAL A 90 12.07 -7.26 -15.56
CA VAL A 90 11.55 -6.37 -14.51
C VAL A 90 10.11 -5.97 -14.88
N SER A 91 9.19 -5.96 -13.93
CA SER A 91 7.78 -5.60 -14.20
C SER A 91 7.65 -4.17 -14.75
N ASP A 92 6.68 -3.93 -15.64
CA ASP A 92 6.43 -2.61 -16.24
C ASP A 92 6.25 -1.51 -15.19
N SER A 93 5.62 -1.83 -14.07
CA SER A 93 5.46 -0.90 -12.94
C SER A 93 6.80 -0.50 -12.34
N THR A 94 7.74 -1.44 -12.20
CA THR A 94 9.09 -1.17 -11.71
C THR A 94 9.89 -0.36 -12.73
N ILE A 95 9.78 -0.68 -14.02
CA ILE A 95 10.42 0.08 -15.11
C ILE A 95 9.92 1.52 -15.13
N HIS A 96 8.60 1.74 -14.93
CA HIS A 96 8.05 3.07 -14.78
C HIS A 96 8.74 3.87 -13.67
N TYR A 97 8.80 3.31 -12.45
CA TYR A 97 9.44 4.02 -11.32
C TYR A 97 10.92 4.23 -11.54
N TYR A 98 11.64 3.26 -12.10
CA TYR A 98 13.05 3.39 -12.41
C TYR A 98 13.28 4.51 -13.45
N SER A 99 12.44 4.58 -14.48
CA SER A 99 12.51 5.65 -15.48
C SER A 99 12.30 7.04 -14.87
N VAL A 100 11.37 7.18 -13.93
CA VAL A 100 11.13 8.44 -13.20
C VAL A 100 12.36 8.82 -12.35
N PHE A 101 12.95 7.86 -11.63
CA PHE A 101 14.08 8.13 -10.74
C PHE A 101 15.35 8.49 -11.50
N VAL A 102 15.69 7.72 -12.54
CA VAL A 102 16.88 7.99 -13.37
C VAL A 102 16.71 9.28 -14.18
N ARG A 103 15.52 9.55 -14.75
CA ARG A 103 15.24 10.85 -15.40
C ARG A 103 15.51 12.01 -14.46
N ARG A 104 15.08 11.92 -13.18
CA ARG A 104 15.29 12.98 -12.20
C ARG A 104 16.77 13.18 -11.89
N PHE A 105 17.52 12.09 -11.76
CA PHE A 105 18.96 12.09 -11.58
C PHE A 105 19.67 12.75 -12.76
N LEU A 106 19.39 12.30 -14.00
CA LEU A 106 20.02 12.83 -15.20
C LEU A 106 19.76 14.33 -15.41
N ARG A 107 18.56 14.80 -15.11
CA ARG A 107 18.25 16.24 -15.12
C ARG A 107 19.03 17.01 -14.06
N TRP A 108 19.16 16.44 -12.86
CA TRP A 108 19.97 17.04 -11.79
C TRP A 108 21.44 17.07 -12.17
N ALA A 109 21.93 16.04 -12.83
CA ALA A 109 23.31 15.95 -13.34
C ALA A 109 23.59 16.83 -14.57
N GLY A 110 22.58 17.57 -15.08
CA GLY A 110 22.78 18.55 -16.15
C GLY A 110 22.44 18.09 -17.56
N LEU A 111 21.93 16.86 -17.75
CA LEU A 111 21.51 16.39 -19.08
C LEU A 111 20.31 17.22 -19.58
N LYS A 112 20.54 18.01 -20.65
CA LYS A 112 19.54 18.95 -21.21
C LYS A 112 18.52 18.29 -22.14
N ALA A 113 18.76 17.04 -22.58
CA ALA A 113 17.86 16.33 -23.48
C ALA A 113 16.48 16.09 -22.85
N GLU A 114 15.45 16.00 -23.67
CA GLU A 114 14.13 15.58 -23.23
C GLU A 114 14.14 14.06 -22.95
N ILE A 115 14.11 13.70 -21.66
CA ILE A 115 14.22 12.30 -21.21
C ILE A 115 12.80 11.75 -21.05
N PRO A 116 12.38 10.73 -21.84
CA PRO A 116 11.07 10.14 -21.73
C PRO A 116 10.91 9.36 -20.42
N VAL A 117 9.67 9.24 -19.94
CA VAL A 117 9.30 8.35 -18.84
C VAL A 117 8.44 7.23 -19.40
N VAL A 118 8.73 6.00 -19.03
CA VAL A 118 7.88 4.87 -19.39
C VAL A 118 6.49 5.08 -18.80
N PRO A 119 5.40 5.00 -19.59
CA PRO A 119 4.06 5.11 -19.06
C PRO A 119 3.79 4.09 -17.96
N ARG A 120 3.01 4.48 -16.97
CA ARG A 120 2.55 3.53 -15.95
C ARG A 120 1.56 2.56 -16.62
N ALA A 121 1.79 1.26 -16.45
CA ALA A 121 0.80 0.28 -16.86
C ALA A 121 -0.55 0.60 -16.19
N LYS A 122 -1.62 0.66 -16.97
CA LYS A 122 -2.96 0.84 -16.42
C LYS A 122 -3.27 -0.41 -15.60
N SER A 123 -3.33 -0.30 -14.27
CA SER A 123 -3.96 -1.33 -13.46
C SER A 123 -5.45 -1.30 -13.82
N GLY A 124 -5.94 -2.37 -14.40
CA GLY A 124 -7.37 -2.50 -14.64
C GLY A 124 -8.14 -2.44 -13.32
N PHE A 125 -9.39 -2.01 -13.35
CA PHE A 125 -10.35 -2.06 -12.23
C PHE A 125 -10.63 -3.51 -11.73
N SER A 126 -9.97 -4.50 -12.33
CA SER A 126 -10.16 -5.93 -12.17
C SER A 126 -9.56 -6.52 -10.88
N ASP A 127 -8.83 -5.75 -10.07
CA ASP A 127 -8.08 -6.30 -8.93
C ASP A 127 -8.90 -6.37 -7.61
N ALA A 128 -10.07 -5.74 -7.54
CA ALA A 128 -10.92 -5.82 -6.36
C ALA A 128 -11.46 -7.24 -6.18
N LEU A 129 -11.51 -7.70 -4.93
CA LEU A 129 -12.19 -8.94 -4.56
C LEU A 129 -13.70 -8.74 -4.66
N THR A 130 -14.44 -9.84 -4.84
CA THR A 130 -15.88 -9.81 -4.64
C THR A 130 -16.19 -9.78 -3.14
N TRP A 131 -17.41 -9.37 -2.76
CA TRP A 131 -17.79 -9.41 -1.36
C TRP A 131 -17.88 -10.86 -0.83
N ASP A 132 -18.25 -11.80 -1.67
CA ASP A 132 -18.20 -13.24 -1.38
C ASP A 132 -16.77 -13.73 -1.08
N ASP A 133 -15.76 -13.25 -1.82
CA ASP A 133 -14.35 -13.52 -1.51
C ASP A 133 -13.99 -13.03 -0.10
N VAL A 134 -14.43 -11.82 0.29
CA VAL A 134 -14.20 -11.26 1.61
C VAL A 134 -14.89 -12.11 2.69
N GLU A 135 -16.13 -12.52 2.46
CA GLU A 135 -16.87 -13.39 3.38
C GLU A 135 -16.15 -14.73 3.57
N ARG A 136 -15.66 -15.34 2.49
CA ARG A 136 -14.86 -16.55 2.57
C ARG A 136 -13.57 -16.37 3.36
N LEU A 137 -12.89 -15.23 3.21
CA LEU A 137 -11.71 -14.89 4.01
C LEU A 137 -12.06 -14.76 5.50
N VAL A 138 -13.18 -14.11 5.84
CA VAL A 138 -13.63 -14.00 7.23
C VAL A 138 -13.94 -15.39 7.80
N ARG A 139 -14.66 -16.24 7.09
CA ARG A 139 -14.97 -17.61 7.51
C ARG A 139 -13.73 -18.50 7.69
N ALA A 140 -12.70 -18.28 6.89
CA ALA A 140 -11.44 -19.00 6.94
C ALA A 140 -10.48 -18.47 8.02
N SER A 141 -10.81 -17.35 8.67
CA SER A 141 -9.96 -16.74 9.73
C SER A 141 -9.82 -17.70 10.91
N ARG A 142 -8.60 -17.86 11.41
CA ARG A 142 -8.23 -18.87 12.41
C ARG A 142 -8.02 -18.28 13.79
N ASP A 143 -7.80 -16.99 13.85
CA ASP A 143 -7.59 -16.24 15.09
C ASP A 143 -8.09 -14.79 14.95
N TYR A 144 -8.10 -14.07 16.07
CA TYR A 144 -8.52 -12.67 16.10
C TYR A 144 -7.66 -11.74 15.25
N VAL A 145 -6.38 -12.04 15.07
CA VAL A 145 -5.49 -11.22 14.24
C VAL A 145 -5.94 -11.26 12.78
N ASP A 146 -6.31 -12.43 12.28
CA ASP A 146 -6.86 -12.59 10.93
C ASP A 146 -8.23 -11.90 10.81
N LEU A 147 -9.14 -12.13 11.77
CA LEU A 147 -10.47 -11.50 11.78
C LEU A 147 -10.40 -9.98 11.83
N VAL A 148 -9.63 -9.42 12.77
CA VAL A 148 -9.44 -7.98 12.90
C VAL A 148 -8.84 -7.38 11.63
N ALA A 149 -7.83 -8.05 11.05
CA ALA A 149 -7.18 -7.54 9.85
C ALA A 149 -8.14 -7.52 8.65
N VAL A 150 -8.84 -8.63 8.39
CA VAL A 150 -9.74 -8.72 7.23
C VAL A 150 -10.94 -7.80 7.39
N THR A 151 -11.63 -7.84 8.54
CA THR A 151 -12.85 -7.04 8.76
C THR A 151 -12.57 -5.55 8.75
N LEU A 152 -11.54 -5.08 9.48
CA LEU A 152 -11.18 -3.66 9.47
C LEU A 152 -10.78 -3.16 8.08
N MET A 153 -9.98 -3.93 7.34
CA MET A 153 -9.55 -3.49 6.01
C MET A 153 -10.71 -3.48 5.01
N ALA A 154 -11.61 -4.46 5.09
CA ALA A 154 -12.76 -4.58 4.19
C ALA A 154 -13.89 -3.61 4.50
N GLU A 155 -14.13 -3.26 5.77
CA GLU A 155 -15.24 -2.39 6.15
C GLU A 155 -14.86 -0.91 6.32
N SER A 156 -13.59 -0.59 6.61
CA SER A 156 -13.15 0.80 6.82
C SER A 156 -12.16 1.32 5.78
N GLY A 157 -11.63 0.44 4.95
CA GLY A 157 -10.60 0.79 3.99
C GLY A 157 -9.30 1.31 4.63
N ILE A 158 -9.01 0.97 5.89
CA ILE A 158 -7.78 1.34 6.59
C ILE A 158 -6.52 0.86 5.85
N ARG A 159 -5.44 1.63 5.87
CA ARG A 159 -4.16 1.15 5.30
C ARG A 159 -3.50 0.14 6.24
N ALA A 160 -2.78 -0.84 5.68
CA ALA A 160 -2.05 -1.82 6.49
C ALA A 160 -1.10 -1.17 7.52
N SER A 161 -0.40 -0.11 7.14
CA SER A 161 0.48 0.61 8.06
C SER A 161 -0.27 1.32 9.19
N GLU A 162 -1.47 1.83 8.91
CA GLU A 162 -2.34 2.45 9.91
C GLU A 162 -2.89 1.39 10.86
N LEU A 163 -3.38 0.25 10.33
CA LEU A 163 -3.82 -0.89 11.13
C LEU A 163 -2.73 -1.40 12.07
N LEU A 164 -1.50 -1.59 11.56
CA LEU A 164 -0.37 -2.09 12.35
C LEU A 164 0.16 -1.09 13.41
N SER A 165 -0.18 0.18 13.28
CA SER A 165 0.16 1.21 14.27
C SER A 165 -0.97 1.51 15.24
N LEU A 166 -2.19 1.02 14.98
CA LEU A 166 -3.38 1.30 15.76
C LEU A 166 -3.25 0.73 17.17
N ARG A 167 -3.64 1.51 18.18
CA ARG A 167 -3.64 1.12 19.59
C ARG A 167 -5.07 0.97 20.11
N ALA A 168 -5.23 0.27 21.22
CA ALA A 168 -6.54 0.09 21.83
C ALA A 168 -7.21 1.42 22.18
N VAL A 169 -6.45 2.40 22.67
CA VAL A 169 -6.94 3.75 23.00
C VAL A 169 -7.45 4.55 21.80
N ASP A 170 -7.04 4.18 20.60
CA ASP A 170 -7.46 4.86 19.37
C ASP A 170 -8.87 4.43 18.91
N ILE A 171 -9.46 3.41 19.54
CA ILE A 171 -10.73 2.79 19.14
C ILE A 171 -11.82 3.26 20.09
N ASP A 172 -12.85 3.88 19.52
CA ASP A 172 -14.08 4.19 20.21
C ASP A 172 -15.19 3.29 19.67
N LEU A 173 -15.45 2.22 20.41
CA LEU A 173 -16.50 1.26 20.07
C LEU A 173 -17.91 1.85 20.26
N HIS A 174 -18.08 2.85 21.15
CA HIS A 174 -19.37 3.49 21.35
C HIS A 174 -19.77 4.30 20.12
N SER A 175 -18.89 5.19 19.68
CA SER A 175 -19.11 6.00 18.47
C SER A 175 -18.92 5.22 17.16
N GLY A 176 -18.35 4.01 17.21
CA GLY A 176 -18.04 3.19 16.03
C GLY A 176 -16.96 3.79 15.14
N VAL A 177 -15.94 4.37 15.73
CA VAL A 177 -14.83 5.00 14.98
C VAL A 177 -13.46 4.61 15.53
N ALA A 178 -12.44 4.75 14.69
CA ALA A 178 -11.05 4.66 15.13
C ALA A 178 -10.25 5.84 14.60
N ARG A 179 -9.30 6.35 15.41
CA ARG A 179 -8.39 7.42 15.04
C ARG A 179 -7.12 6.81 14.46
N VAL A 180 -6.81 7.09 13.20
CA VAL A 180 -5.62 6.59 12.54
C VAL A 180 -4.65 7.71 12.20
N THR A 181 -3.35 7.42 12.35
CA THR A 181 -2.29 8.34 11.96
C THR A 181 -1.69 7.90 10.63
N GLY A 182 -1.86 8.72 9.62
CA GLY A 182 -1.36 8.50 8.28
C GLY A 182 0.04 9.07 8.05
N LYS A 183 0.43 9.16 6.78
CA LYS A 183 1.72 9.70 6.37
C LYS A 183 1.88 11.17 6.81
N TYR A 184 3.08 11.53 7.27
CA TYR A 184 3.42 12.86 7.80
C TYR A 184 2.66 13.26 9.08
N GLY A 185 2.26 12.27 9.92
CA GLY A 185 1.57 12.55 11.18
C GLY A 185 0.11 13.02 11.04
N LYS A 186 -0.44 13.08 9.83
CA LYS A 186 -1.83 13.49 9.61
C LYS A 186 -2.79 12.47 10.21
N GLN A 187 -3.63 12.93 11.12
CA GLN A 187 -4.67 12.12 11.73
C GLN A 187 -5.97 12.20 10.91
N ARG A 188 -6.70 11.10 10.87
CA ARG A 188 -8.07 11.01 10.38
C ARG A 188 -8.87 9.99 11.17
N ILE A 189 -10.16 10.09 11.07
CA ILE A 189 -11.11 9.12 11.61
C ILE A 189 -11.42 8.10 10.50
N VAL A 190 -11.49 6.83 10.87
CA VAL A 190 -12.10 5.77 10.07
C VAL A 190 -13.36 5.27 10.78
N ILE A 191 -14.37 4.92 10.01
CA ILE A 191 -15.63 4.39 10.53
C ILE A 191 -15.50 2.87 10.62
N LEU A 192 -15.89 2.31 11.74
CA LEU A 192 -15.90 0.87 11.98
C LEU A 192 -17.24 0.31 11.49
N GLY A 193 -17.18 -0.68 10.62
CA GLY A 193 -18.38 -1.38 10.17
C GLY A 193 -18.93 -2.32 11.27
N PRO A 194 -20.13 -2.87 11.06
CA PRO A 194 -20.81 -3.68 12.09
C PRO A 194 -19.99 -4.90 12.52
N LEU A 195 -19.41 -5.62 11.58
CA LEU A 195 -18.65 -6.84 11.87
C LEU A 195 -17.31 -6.51 12.54
N SER A 196 -16.55 -5.53 12.01
CA SER A 196 -15.29 -5.11 12.62
C SER A 196 -15.49 -4.58 14.04
N ARG A 197 -16.59 -3.85 14.29
CA ARG A 197 -16.95 -3.36 15.64
C ARG A 197 -17.24 -4.50 16.60
N ALA A 198 -18.01 -5.51 16.20
CA ALA A 198 -18.31 -6.69 17.01
C ALA A 198 -17.06 -7.53 17.30
N VAL A 199 -16.24 -7.76 16.27
CA VAL A 199 -14.95 -8.48 16.40
C VAL A 199 -14.00 -7.76 17.33
N LEU A 200 -13.89 -6.43 17.22
CA LEU A 200 -13.04 -5.63 18.09
C LEU A 200 -13.50 -5.64 19.55
N ALA A 201 -14.80 -5.54 19.79
CA ALA A 201 -15.37 -5.58 21.14
C ALA A 201 -14.96 -6.88 21.86
N ASP A 202 -15.16 -8.03 21.21
CA ASP A 202 -14.82 -9.32 21.79
C ASP A 202 -13.30 -9.53 21.89
N TYR A 203 -12.56 -9.17 20.86
CA TYR A 203 -11.10 -9.28 20.84
C TYR A 203 -10.42 -8.50 21.97
N MET A 204 -10.79 -7.23 22.15
CA MET A 204 -10.17 -6.35 23.17
C MET A 204 -10.42 -6.86 24.59
N VAL A 205 -11.61 -7.40 24.86
CA VAL A 205 -11.94 -8.00 26.16
C VAL A 205 -11.14 -9.29 26.38
N ARG A 206 -11.17 -10.22 25.44
CA ARG A 206 -10.50 -11.52 25.59
C ARG A 206 -8.97 -11.39 25.65
N SER A 207 -8.41 -10.48 24.87
CA SER A 207 -6.96 -10.23 24.85
C SER A 207 -6.47 -9.34 25.99
N ARG A 208 -7.39 -8.82 26.82
CA ARG A 208 -7.08 -7.91 27.96
C ARG A 208 -6.17 -6.77 27.55
N LEU A 209 -6.45 -6.14 26.39
CA LEU A 209 -5.61 -5.07 25.86
C LEU A 209 -5.66 -3.84 26.79
N ASN A 210 -4.48 -3.35 27.17
CA ASN A 210 -4.35 -2.06 27.82
C ASN A 210 -4.51 -0.93 26.77
N PRO A 211 -4.88 0.29 27.16
CA PRO A 211 -5.07 1.42 26.24
C PRO A 211 -3.86 1.68 25.33
N GLY A 212 -2.64 1.50 25.84
CA GLY A 212 -1.42 1.74 25.11
C GLY A 212 -0.96 0.59 24.21
N ASP A 213 -1.57 -0.58 24.31
CA ASP A 213 -1.17 -1.76 23.54
C ASP A 213 -1.55 -1.59 22.08
N ARG A 214 -0.70 -2.13 21.18
CA ARG A 214 -1.05 -2.22 19.77
C ARG A 214 -2.21 -3.19 19.59
N LEU A 215 -3.16 -2.81 18.74
CA LEU A 215 -4.31 -3.65 18.42
C LEU A 215 -3.86 -5.03 17.93
N ILE A 216 -2.93 -5.06 16.99
CA ILE A 216 -2.25 -6.26 16.53
C ILE A 216 -0.74 -6.02 16.49
N ASN A 217 0.04 -6.94 17.07
CA ASN A 217 1.49 -6.77 17.18
C ASN A 217 2.23 -7.71 16.22
N ILE A 218 2.11 -7.44 14.93
CA ILE A 218 2.81 -8.17 13.87
C ILE A 218 3.46 -7.22 12.87
N SER A 219 4.46 -7.72 12.13
CA SER A 219 5.07 -6.96 11.05
C SER A 219 4.18 -6.93 9.79
N TYR A 220 4.47 -5.98 8.88
CA TYR A 220 3.78 -5.93 7.58
C TYR A 220 3.98 -7.24 6.77
N GLN A 221 5.18 -7.82 6.83
CA GLN A 221 5.47 -9.08 6.14
C GLN A 221 4.67 -10.24 6.75
N ALA A 222 4.51 -10.26 8.08
CA ALA A 222 3.69 -11.26 8.76
C ALA A 222 2.22 -11.10 8.35
N LEU A 223 1.66 -9.88 8.36
CA LEU A 223 0.30 -9.61 7.87
C LEU A 223 0.12 -10.10 6.42
N TYR A 224 1.07 -9.76 5.54
CA TYR A 224 1.02 -10.18 4.14
C TYR A 224 1.00 -11.71 3.99
N LYS A 225 1.88 -12.42 4.71
CA LYS A 225 1.94 -13.89 4.71
C LYS A 225 0.66 -14.52 5.25
N ARG A 226 0.08 -13.94 6.33
CA ARG A 226 -1.19 -14.41 6.90
C ARG A 226 -2.33 -14.28 5.89
N LEU A 227 -2.47 -13.14 5.22
CA LEU A 227 -3.49 -12.93 4.19
C LEU A 227 -3.34 -13.90 3.01
N LYS A 228 -2.11 -14.20 2.56
CA LYS A 228 -1.87 -15.21 1.52
C LYS A 228 -2.28 -16.62 1.96
N LYS A 229 -1.94 -16.99 3.19
CA LYS A 229 -2.35 -18.28 3.77
C LYS A 229 -3.86 -18.37 3.90
N LEU A 230 -4.49 -17.29 4.35
CA LEU A 230 -5.94 -17.22 4.51
C LEU A 230 -6.65 -17.35 3.16
N ALA A 231 -6.15 -16.68 2.11
CA ALA A 231 -6.65 -16.81 0.75
C ALA A 231 -6.63 -18.28 0.26
N TYR A 232 -5.51 -18.97 0.50
CA TYR A 232 -5.37 -20.38 0.14
C TYR A 232 -6.41 -21.26 0.84
N ILE A 233 -6.63 -21.05 2.16
CA ILE A 233 -7.62 -21.81 2.95
C ILE A 233 -9.04 -21.51 2.47
N ALA A 234 -9.32 -20.24 2.16
CA ALA A 234 -10.63 -19.77 1.71
C ALA A 234 -10.96 -20.15 0.26
N GLY A 235 -10.01 -20.72 -0.49
CA GLY A 235 -10.19 -20.99 -1.92
C GLY A 235 -10.33 -19.72 -2.76
N VAL A 236 -9.72 -18.61 -2.30
CA VAL A 236 -9.63 -17.33 -3.02
C VAL A 236 -8.28 -17.24 -3.72
N ASP A 237 -8.24 -16.62 -4.90
CA ASP A 237 -6.98 -16.43 -5.62
C ASP A 237 -5.93 -15.76 -4.75
N VAL A 238 -4.89 -16.53 -4.41
CA VAL A 238 -3.81 -16.10 -3.53
C VAL A 238 -3.08 -14.86 -4.07
N GLU A 239 -2.94 -14.71 -5.38
CA GLU A 239 -2.24 -13.57 -5.96
C GLU A 239 -3.04 -12.26 -5.85
N ARG A 240 -4.35 -12.35 -5.72
CA ARG A 240 -5.23 -11.20 -5.55
C ARG A 240 -5.32 -10.72 -4.10
N VAL A 241 -5.19 -11.60 -3.09
CA VAL A 241 -5.38 -11.22 -1.69
C VAL A 241 -4.11 -10.53 -1.14
N ARG A 242 -4.20 -9.21 -0.98
CA ARG A 242 -3.14 -8.33 -0.46
C ARG A 242 -3.78 -7.19 0.35
N PRO A 243 -3.06 -6.57 1.30
CA PRO A 243 -3.62 -5.49 2.11
C PRO A 243 -4.24 -4.34 1.29
N HIS A 244 -3.57 -3.89 0.24
CA HIS A 244 -4.09 -2.79 -0.58
C HIS A 244 -5.29 -3.21 -1.45
N VAL A 245 -5.42 -4.49 -1.78
CA VAL A 245 -6.57 -5.01 -2.53
C VAL A 245 -7.82 -5.04 -1.65
N LEU A 246 -7.72 -5.44 -0.38
CA LEU A 246 -8.85 -5.33 0.57
C LEU A 246 -9.36 -3.89 0.69
N ARG A 247 -8.44 -2.93 0.80
CA ARG A 247 -8.81 -1.50 0.79
C ARG A 247 -9.42 -1.06 -0.55
N HIS A 248 -8.93 -1.58 -1.67
CA HIS A 248 -9.52 -1.32 -2.99
C HIS A 248 -10.91 -1.92 -3.11
N THR A 249 -11.12 -3.12 -2.58
CA THR A 249 -12.42 -3.79 -2.48
C THR A 249 -13.42 -2.93 -1.71
N PHE A 250 -13.02 -2.42 -0.53
CA PHE A 250 -13.84 -1.44 0.21
C PHE A 250 -14.24 -0.25 -0.66
N ALA A 251 -13.26 0.37 -1.35
CA ALA A 251 -13.53 1.55 -2.17
C ALA A 251 -14.48 1.24 -3.34
N THR A 252 -14.30 0.12 -4.01
CA THR A 252 -15.15 -0.33 -5.12
C THR A 252 -16.56 -0.63 -4.64
N GLU A 253 -16.70 -1.32 -3.51
CA GLU A 253 -18.00 -1.65 -2.93
C GLU A 253 -18.74 -0.41 -2.44
N ALA A 254 -18.03 0.55 -1.84
CA ALA A 254 -18.62 1.82 -1.42
C ALA A 254 -19.24 2.59 -2.61
N ILE A 255 -18.51 2.69 -3.71
CA ILE A 255 -19.03 3.34 -4.94
C ILE A 255 -20.19 2.53 -5.53
N ARG A 256 -20.07 1.19 -5.60
CA ARG A 256 -21.15 0.33 -6.12
C ARG A 256 -22.46 0.49 -5.35
N ARG A 257 -22.37 0.74 -4.04
CA ARG A 257 -23.52 0.99 -3.14
C ARG A 257 -24.00 2.44 -3.14
N GLY A 258 -23.37 3.32 -3.92
CA GLY A 258 -23.81 4.70 -4.10
C GLY A 258 -23.16 5.73 -3.20
N MET A 259 -22.03 5.41 -2.52
CA MET A 259 -21.24 6.42 -1.84
C MET A 259 -20.69 7.42 -2.85
N SER A 260 -20.79 8.72 -2.53
CA SER A 260 -20.21 9.74 -3.40
C SER A 260 -18.67 9.65 -3.42
N LEU A 261 -18.07 9.93 -4.57
CA LEU A 261 -16.61 9.91 -4.71
C LEU A 261 -15.92 10.86 -3.73
N PRO A 262 -16.43 12.08 -3.46
CA PRO A 262 -15.88 12.98 -2.45
C PRO A 262 -15.89 12.40 -1.04
N ALA A 263 -17.00 11.80 -0.62
CA ALA A 263 -17.11 11.19 0.71
C ALA A 263 -16.10 10.01 0.85
N LEU A 264 -16.01 9.17 -0.18
CA LEU A 264 -15.04 8.08 -0.21
C LEU A 264 -13.59 8.59 -0.15
N GLN A 265 -13.24 9.63 -0.91
CA GLN A 265 -11.90 10.23 -0.89
C GLN A 265 -11.54 10.78 0.48
N LYS A 266 -12.47 11.49 1.13
CA LYS A 266 -12.29 12.00 2.49
C LYS A 266 -12.12 10.87 3.50
N LEU A 267 -12.96 9.84 3.44
CA LEU A 267 -12.88 8.66 4.30
C LEU A 267 -11.54 7.91 4.13
N LEU A 268 -11.08 7.75 2.90
CA LEU A 268 -9.81 7.10 2.61
C LEU A 268 -8.59 7.98 2.91
N GLY A 269 -8.77 9.29 3.08
CA GLY A 269 -7.67 10.23 3.31
C GLY A 269 -6.73 10.31 2.10
N HIS A 270 -7.28 10.52 0.90
CA HIS A 270 -6.52 10.81 -0.29
C HIS A 270 -6.09 12.27 -0.27
N SER A 271 -4.80 12.53 -0.34
CA SER A 271 -4.19 13.86 -0.25
C SER A 271 -4.04 14.58 -1.60
N ASP A 272 -4.77 14.18 -2.63
CA ASP A 272 -4.69 14.85 -3.92
C ASP A 272 -5.45 16.18 -3.85
N LEU A 273 -4.68 17.27 -3.67
CA LEU A 273 -5.17 18.62 -3.43
C LEU A 273 -6.11 19.16 -4.54
N LYS A 274 -5.97 18.68 -5.77
CA LYS A 274 -6.77 19.15 -6.90
C LYS A 274 -8.25 18.75 -6.82
N ILE A 275 -8.55 17.62 -6.20
CA ILE A 275 -9.91 17.12 -6.04
C ILE A 275 -10.48 17.53 -4.68
N THR A 276 -9.64 17.67 -3.66
CA THR A 276 -10.04 18.06 -2.30
C THR A 276 -10.60 19.49 -2.24
N GLN A 277 -10.14 20.41 -3.09
CA GLN A 277 -10.62 21.80 -3.10
C GLN A 277 -12.10 21.93 -3.53
N LEU A 278 -12.58 21.04 -4.40
CA LEU A 278 -14.00 21.03 -4.85
C LEU A 278 -14.98 20.57 -3.77
N TYR A 279 -14.50 19.90 -2.70
CA TYR A 279 -15.35 19.24 -1.70
C TYR A 279 -14.96 19.57 -0.26
N LEU A 280 -14.33 20.71 -0.03
CA LEU A 280 -13.97 21.21 1.30
C LEU A 280 -15.18 21.38 2.24
N HIS A 281 -16.38 21.53 1.66
CA HIS A 281 -17.63 21.70 2.42
C HIS A 281 -18.14 20.42 3.09
N LEU A 282 -17.70 19.22 2.66
CA LEU A 282 -18.14 17.99 3.33
C LEU A 282 -17.56 17.90 4.73
N THR A 283 -18.43 17.83 5.71
CA THR A 283 -18.06 17.59 7.11
C THR A 283 -17.73 16.10 7.36
N ASN A 284 -17.25 15.77 8.55
CA ASN A 284 -17.10 14.37 8.95
C ASN A 284 -18.46 13.70 9.13
N ASP A 285 -19.47 14.47 9.54
CA ASP A 285 -20.84 13.97 9.72
C ASP A 285 -21.51 13.65 8.38
N ASP A 286 -21.24 14.41 7.32
CA ASP A 286 -21.72 14.09 5.97
C ASP A 286 -21.14 12.77 5.48
N VAL A 287 -19.83 12.58 5.65
CA VAL A 287 -19.14 11.33 5.29
C VAL A 287 -19.68 10.15 6.10
N ARG A 288 -19.96 10.38 7.39
CA ARG A 288 -20.54 9.37 8.25
C ARG A 288 -21.94 8.98 7.80
N ARG A 289 -22.80 9.94 7.51
CA ARG A 289 -24.17 9.69 7.00
C ARG A 289 -24.16 8.90 5.70
N GLU A 290 -23.27 9.23 4.76
CA GLU A 290 -23.12 8.47 3.52
C GLU A 290 -22.62 7.04 3.78
N TYR A 291 -21.68 6.86 4.71
CA TYR A 291 -21.22 5.53 5.10
C TYR A 291 -22.35 4.70 5.70
N GLU A 292 -23.10 5.27 6.63
CA GLU A 292 -24.23 4.61 7.30
C GLU A 292 -25.31 4.18 6.29
N LYS A 293 -25.67 5.06 5.36
CA LYS A 293 -26.63 4.75 4.28
C LYS A 293 -26.16 3.56 3.42
N VAL A 294 -24.88 3.48 3.12
CA VAL A 294 -24.29 2.51 2.19
C VAL A 294 -24.02 1.17 2.87
N PHE A 295 -23.55 1.19 4.11
CA PHE A 295 -23.01 0.00 4.78
C PHE A 295 -23.84 -0.48 5.98
N LEU A 296 -24.66 0.39 6.61
CA LEU A 296 -25.47 0.00 7.76
C LEU A 296 -26.92 -0.29 7.37
N GLN A 297 -27.50 0.45 6.44
CA GLN A 297 -28.89 0.23 6.00
C GLN A 297 -29.06 -0.99 5.09
N GLN A 298 -28.02 -1.34 4.34
CA GLN A 298 -27.97 -2.55 3.53
C GLN A 298 -26.98 -3.51 4.19
N SER A 299 -27.45 -4.57 4.85
CA SER A 299 -26.55 -5.54 5.47
C SER A 299 -25.46 -6.00 4.49
N MET A 300 -24.20 -5.74 4.82
CA MET A 300 -23.06 -6.23 4.04
C MET A 300 -22.85 -7.74 4.23
N TRP A 301 -23.36 -8.26 5.34
CA TRP A 301 -23.15 -9.63 5.76
C TRP A 301 -24.50 -10.33 5.84
N PRO A 302 -24.94 -11.03 4.80
CA PRO A 302 -26.25 -11.68 4.74
C PRO A 302 -26.48 -12.73 5.84
N HIS A 303 -25.38 -13.18 6.49
CA HIS A 303 -25.43 -14.26 7.50
C HIS A 303 -24.80 -13.84 8.85
N GLN A 304 -25.14 -12.67 9.39
CA GLN A 304 -24.53 -12.16 10.64
C GLN A 304 -24.75 -13.06 11.89
N GLY A 305 -25.86 -13.76 12.01
CA GLY A 305 -26.18 -14.53 13.20
C GLY A 305 -25.32 -15.76 13.46
N PRO A 306 -25.16 -16.70 12.50
CA PRO A 306 -24.38 -17.94 12.71
C PRO A 306 -22.86 -17.75 12.66
N MET A 307 -22.36 -16.74 11.92
CA MET A 307 -20.92 -16.52 11.73
C MET A 307 -20.19 -16.11 12.99
N LEU A 308 -20.71 -15.10 13.68
CA LEU A 308 -20.12 -14.62 14.94
C LEU A 308 -20.19 -15.66 16.04
N ASN A 309 -21.32 -16.36 16.19
CA ASN A 309 -21.48 -17.36 17.25
C ASN A 309 -20.55 -18.56 17.11
N ASN A 310 -20.33 -19.08 15.90
CA ASN A 310 -19.45 -20.22 15.69
C ASN A 310 -17.95 -19.88 15.77
N GLN A 311 -17.54 -18.65 15.42
CA GLN A 311 -16.14 -18.23 15.46
C GLN A 311 -15.75 -17.64 16.82
N LEU A 312 -16.69 -17.05 17.56
CA LEU A 312 -16.45 -16.44 18.88
C LEU A 312 -16.66 -17.42 20.04
N GLN A 313 -17.36 -18.55 19.84
CA GLN A 313 -17.59 -19.58 20.86
C GLN A 313 -16.52 -20.69 20.87
N GLY A 314 -15.53 -20.66 19.96
CA GLY A 314 -14.39 -21.57 19.99
C GLY A 314 -13.53 -21.40 21.24
N PRO A 315 -12.70 -22.41 21.61
CA PRO A 315 -11.78 -22.30 22.74
C PRO A 315 -10.88 -21.07 22.57
N PRO A 316 -10.42 -20.43 23.67
CA PRO A 316 -9.58 -19.27 23.58
C PRO A 316 -8.39 -19.58 22.68
N PHE A 317 -8.18 -18.74 21.64
CA PHE A 317 -7.05 -18.88 20.74
C PHE A 317 -5.76 -18.65 21.55
N THR A 318 -5.16 -19.73 22.02
CA THR A 318 -3.85 -19.69 22.69
C THR A 318 -2.81 -19.39 21.64
N GLY A 319 -2.41 -18.12 21.57
CA GLY A 319 -1.37 -17.66 20.67
C GLY A 319 -0.01 -18.13 21.08
N ALA A 320 0.46 -19.27 20.63
CA ALA A 320 1.88 -19.65 20.59
C ALA A 320 2.16 -20.93 19.80
N GLU A 321 1.49 -21.18 18.72
CA GLU A 321 1.96 -22.23 17.80
C GLU A 321 2.54 -21.62 16.54
N THR A 322 3.86 -21.57 16.46
CA THR A 322 4.62 -21.32 15.24
C THR A 322 4.43 -22.50 14.29
N LEU A 323 3.32 -22.50 13.55
CA LEU A 323 3.09 -23.47 12.48
C LEU A 323 4.06 -23.20 11.33
N THR A 324 5.11 -24.01 11.23
CA THR A 324 5.99 -24.05 10.06
C THR A 324 5.22 -24.56 8.86
N TRP A 325 4.84 -23.64 7.98
CA TRP A 325 4.21 -23.98 6.71
C TRP A 325 5.27 -24.47 5.71
N LYS A 326 5.09 -25.69 5.19
CA LYS A 326 5.80 -26.21 4.02
C LYS A 326 4.84 -26.23 2.83
N PRO A 327 5.17 -25.63 1.68
CA PRO A 327 4.34 -25.71 0.48
C PRO A 327 4.25 -27.16 0.01
N ARG A 328 3.05 -27.60 -0.35
CA ARG A 328 2.91 -28.89 -1.07
C ARG A 328 3.53 -28.72 -2.47
N PRO A 329 4.28 -29.72 -2.98
CA PRO A 329 4.75 -29.71 -4.35
C PRO A 329 3.54 -29.68 -5.31
N GLN A 330 3.64 -28.82 -6.33
CA GLN A 330 2.66 -28.80 -7.41
C GLN A 330 2.62 -30.17 -8.06
N ARG A 331 1.44 -30.80 -8.14
CA ARG A 331 1.23 -31.95 -9.01
C ARG A 331 1.36 -31.46 -10.45
N VAL A 332 2.46 -31.79 -11.10
CA VAL A 332 2.59 -31.74 -12.55
C VAL A 332 1.63 -32.79 -13.08
N GLY A 333 0.55 -32.35 -13.71
CA GLY A 333 -0.36 -33.23 -14.42
C GLY A 333 0.35 -33.84 -15.63
N ARG A 334 0.19 -35.13 -15.79
CA ARG A 334 0.51 -35.85 -17.03
C ARG A 334 -0.54 -35.53 -18.10
#